data_d1be6724c5af0c827a691328f3a646a3
#
_entry.id   d1be6724c5af0c827a691328f3a646a3
#
_cell.length_a   1.000
_cell.length_b   1.000
_cell.length_c   1.000
_cell.angle_alpha   90.00
_cell.angle_beta   90.00
_cell.angle_gamma   90.00
#
_symmetry.space_group_name_H-M   'P 1'
#
loop_
_entity.id
_entity.type
_entity.pdbx_description
1 polymer ?
#
loop_
_entity_poly.entity_id
_entity_poly.type
_entity_poly.pdbx_seq_one_letter_code
_entity_poly.pdbx_strand_id
1 'polypeptide(L)'
;MIIRFKQKMNMPYSLHDSVVNRITLQNNAVHFEFNYGYVSTKEPYTQVSGNITIEDVDMEFACVLLLSQFGKYGNFEGTKLSLKEFVEKYDEYFFEIIDEMYGYNQVEYIGYLNFPGKDDLIQMSLSLYFTGDVVYETEE
;
A
#
# COMPACT_ATOMS: atom_id res chain seq x y z
N MET A 1 -17.87 8.73 34.12
CA MET A 1 -16.69 7.95 33.71
C MET A 1 -16.09 8.55 32.44
N ILE A 2 -14.80 8.76 32.41
CA ILE A 2 -14.10 9.26 31.22
C ILE A 2 -13.08 8.21 30.81
N ILE A 3 -13.17 7.73 29.55
CA ILE A 3 -12.19 6.79 28.99
C ILE A 3 -11.45 7.51 27.86
N ARG A 4 -10.13 7.51 27.94
CA ARG A 4 -9.26 8.15 26.95
C ARG A 4 -8.55 7.07 26.14
N PHE A 5 -8.56 7.23 24.82
CA PHE A 5 -7.87 6.33 23.89
C PHE A 5 -6.92 7.13 23.03
N LYS A 6 -5.68 6.70 22.99
CA LYS A 6 -4.68 7.26 22.08
C LYS A 6 -4.20 6.14 21.15
N GLN A 7 -4.36 6.36 19.87
CA GLN A 7 -3.91 5.40 18.87
C GLN A 7 -2.38 5.28 18.89
N LYS A 8 -1.90 4.05 18.84
CA LYS A 8 -0.47 3.75 18.71
C LYS A 8 -0.27 2.80 17.54
N MET A 9 0.79 3.04 16.78
CA MET A 9 1.20 2.14 15.70
C MET A 9 2.24 1.16 16.25
N ASN A 10 1.97 -0.14 16.08
CA ASN A 10 2.84 -1.20 16.59
C ASN A 10 3.52 -1.99 15.45
N MET A 11 3.45 -1.51 14.22
CA MET A 11 4.11 -2.19 13.11
C MET A 11 5.63 -2.09 13.25
N PRO A 12 6.37 -3.17 12.90
CA PRO A 12 7.83 -3.16 12.99
C PRO A 12 8.49 -2.22 12.00
N TYR A 13 7.83 -1.97 10.87
CA TYR A 13 8.36 -1.12 9.80
C TYR A 13 7.30 -0.12 9.35
N SER A 14 7.76 1.05 8.93
CA SER A 14 6.92 2.08 8.33
C SER A 14 7.10 2.07 6.81
N LEU A 15 6.00 2.07 6.09
CA LEU A 15 6.00 2.16 4.63
C LEU A 15 5.87 3.59 4.12
N HIS A 16 5.88 4.58 5.02
CA HIS A 16 5.80 5.98 4.62
C HIS A 16 6.91 6.34 3.65
N ASP A 17 6.55 6.87 2.51
CA ASP A 17 7.45 7.21 1.38
C ASP A 17 8.14 5.99 0.73
N SER A 18 7.68 4.78 1.01
CA SER A 18 8.19 3.59 0.33
C SER A 18 7.59 3.48 -1.07
N VAL A 19 8.40 3.02 -2.02
CA VAL A 19 7.98 2.90 -3.42
C VAL A 19 7.85 1.43 -3.79
N VAL A 20 6.62 1.02 -4.11
CA VAL A 20 6.32 -0.31 -4.64
C VAL A 20 6.58 -0.30 -6.13
N ASN A 21 7.53 -1.10 -6.59
CA ASN A 21 7.83 -1.20 -8.02
C ASN A 21 7.10 -2.36 -8.71
N ARG A 22 6.59 -3.31 -7.94
CA ARG A 22 5.87 -4.44 -8.50
C ARG A 22 4.93 -5.06 -7.47
N ILE A 23 3.73 -5.43 -7.92
CA ILE A 23 2.76 -6.20 -7.14
C ILE A 23 2.53 -7.52 -7.86
N THR A 24 2.70 -8.62 -7.14
CA THR A 24 2.49 -9.97 -7.66
C THR A 24 1.40 -10.66 -6.84
N LEU A 25 0.49 -11.35 -7.53
CA LEU A 25 -0.61 -12.08 -6.91
C LEU A 25 -0.35 -13.59 -7.06
N GLN A 26 -0.38 -14.32 -5.94
CA GLN A 26 -0.19 -15.77 -5.97
C GLN A 26 -0.95 -16.42 -4.81
N ASN A 27 -1.88 -17.32 -5.13
CA ASN A 27 -2.60 -18.11 -4.12
C ASN A 27 -3.22 -17.27 -2.99
N ASN A 28 -3.94 -16.22 -3.33
CA ASN A 28 -4.54 -15.28 -2.37
C ASN A 28 -3.52 -14.53 -1.50
N ALA A 29 -2.25 -14.54 -1.89
CA ALA A 29 -1.24 -13.69 -1.29
C ALA A 29 -0.93 -12.52 -2.24
N VAL A 30 -0.69 -11.35 -1.64
CA VAL A 30 -0.29 -10.15 -2.37
C VAL A 30 1.14 -9.82 -1.97
N HIS A 31 2.03 -9.83 -2.96
CA HIS A 31 3.45 -9.59 -2.75
C HIS A 31 3.84 -8.24 -3.31
N PHE A 32 4.47 -7.40 -2.47
CA PHE A 32 5.01 -6.10 -2.85
C PHE A 32 6.52 -6.16 -2.93
N GLU A 33 7.09 -5.77 -4.06
CA GLU A 33 8.51 -5.52 -4.21
C GLU A 33 8.77 -4.02 -4.11
N PHE A 34 9.72 -3.64 -3.25
CA PHE A 34 10.07 -2.24 -3.01
C PHE A 34 11.41 -1.88 -3.63
N ASN A 35 11.54 -0.67 -4.15
CA ASN A 35 12.81 -0.17 -4.70
C ASN A 35 13.89 -0.03 -3.62
N TYR A 36 13.50 0.52 -2.47
CA TYR A 36 14.44 0.86 -1.39
C TYR A 36 14.03 0.28 -0.04
N GLY A 37 13.08 -0.66 -0.06
CA GLY A 37 12.57 -1.25 1.17
C GLY A 37 11.77 -0.26 2.01
N TYR A 38 11.98 -0.28 3.30
CA TYR A 38 11.19 0.47 4.27
C TYR A 38 12.02 0.77 5.53
N VAL A 39 11.44 1.49 6.48
CA VAL A 39 12.18 2.01 7.62
C VAL A 39 11.69 1.34 8.91
N SER A 40 12.63 0.91 9.75
CA SER A 40 12.31 0.37 11.07
C SER A 40 11.63 1.43 11.93
N THR A 41 10.58 1.03 12.66
CA THR A 41 9.87 1.93 13.57
C THR A 41 10.55 2.06 14.94
N LYS A 42 11.59 1.27 15.17
CA LYS A 42 12.39 1.33 16.40
C LYS A 42 13.72 2.01 16.13
N GLU A 43 14.21 2.77 17.13
CA GLU A 43 15.54 3.35 17.03
C GLU A 43 16.60 2.27 16.79
N PRO A 44 17.54 2.52 15.87
CA PRO A 44 17.87 3.80 15.22
C PRO A 44 17.11 4.15 13.93
N TYR A 45 15.90 3.68 13.71
CA TYR A 45 15.07 3.98 12.52
C TYR A 45 15.79 3.70 11.20
N THR A 46 16.37 2.52 11.10
CA THR A 46 17.22 2.13 9.97
C THR A 46 16.39 1.81 8.73
N GLN A 47 16.87 2.26 7.59
CA GLN A 47 16.38 1.83 6.29
C GLN A 47 16.78 0.38 6.05
N VAL A 48 15.83 -0.48 5.68
CA VAL A 48 16.09 -1.90 5.37
C VAL A 48 15.57 -2.23 3.98
N SER A 49 16.38 -2.94 3.22
CA SER A 49 15.93 -3.51 1.96
C SER A 49 15.05 -4.72 2.25
N GLY A 50 13.95 -4.83 1.54
CA GLY A 50 13.05 -5.95 1.76
C GLY A 50 11.76 -5.82 0.98
N ASN A 51 10.97 -6.86 1.09
CA ASN A 51 9.66 -6.98 0.45
C ASN A 51 8.61 -7.33 1.50
N ILE A 52 7.35 -7.26 1.10
CA ILE A 52 6.23 -7.58 1.99
C ILE A 52 5.30 -8.53 1.26
N THR A 53 4.82 -9.53 1.98
CA THR A 53 3.75 -10.41 1.52
C THR A 53 2.59 -10.31 2.49
N ILE A 54 1.39 -10.10 1.98
CA ILE A 54 0.16 -10.12 2.76
C ILE A 54 -0.56 -11.41 2.43
N GLU A 55 -0.79 -12.22 3.46
CA GLU A 55 -1.34 -13.57 3.32
C GLU A 55 -2.84 -13.60 3.50
N ASP A 56 -3.49 -14.59 2.88
CA ASP A 56 -4.92 -14.85 2.98
C ASP A 56 -5.78 -13.61 2.70
N VAL A 57 -5.47 -12.97 1.57
CA VAL A 57 -6.22 -11.82 1.08
C VAL A 57 -7.51 -12.28 0.41
N ASP A 58 -8.61 -11.61 0.73
CA ASP A 58 -9.87 -11.80 0.02
C ASP A 58 -9.79 -11.06 -1.31
N MET A 59 -9.49 -11.80 -2.37
CA MET A 59 -9.26 -11.22 -3.70
C MET A 59 -10.54 -10.64 -4.31
N GLU A 60 -11.70 -11.04 -3.83
CA GLU A 60 -12.97 -10.50 -4.29
C GLU A 60 -13.17 -9.06 -3.83
N PHE A 61 -12.67 -8.73 -2.64
CA PHE A 61 -12.77 -7.39 -2.07
C PHE A 61 -11.52 -6.53 -2.24
N ALA A 62 -10.42 -7.12 -2.73
CA ALA A 62 -9.21 -6.36 -2.99
C ALA A 62 -9.43 -5.40 -4.15
N CYS A 63 -9.27 -4.11 -3.92
CA CYS A 63 -9.57 -3.12 -4.95
C CYS A 63 -8.61 -1.94 -4.92
N VAL A 64 -8.54 -1.26 -6.05
CA VAL A 64 -7.75 -0.06 -6.24
C VAL A 64 -8.69 1.06 -6.69
N LEU A 65 -8.57 2.21 -6.04
CA LEU A 65 -9.23 3.43 -6.47
C LEU A 65 -8.16 4.35 -7.06
N LEU A 66 -8.34 4.73 -8.31
CA LEU A 66 -7.57 5.80 -8.94
C LEU A 66 -8.42 7.06 -8.86
N LEU A 67 -7.95 8.00 -8.06
CA LEU A 67 -8.72 9.20 -7.74
C LEU A 67 -8.39 10.31 -8.72
N SER A 68 -9.24 11.32 -8.77
CA SER A 68 -9.00 12.46 -9.63
C SER A 68 -7.72 13.17 -9.24
N GLN A 69 -7.06 13.68 -10.26
CA GLN A 69 -5.73 14.25 -10.16
C GLN A 69 -5.62 15.39 -9.16
N PHE A 70 -4.60 15.35 -8.29
CA PHE A 70 -4.18 16.44 -7.40
C PHE A 70 -5.16 16.89 -6.34
N GLY A 71 -6.09 16.04 -5.92
CA GLY A 71 -7.02 16.41 -4.85
C GLY A 71 -7.69 17.75 -5.05
N LYS A 72 -7.97 18.14 -6.31
CA LYS A 72 -8.65 19.39 -6.62
C LYS A 72 -10.04 19.37 -6.03
N TYR A 73 -10.43 20.50 -5.45
CA TYR A 73 -11.80 20.70 -5.01
C TYR A 73 -12.72 20.76 -6.23
N GLY A 74 -13.91 20.19 -6.11
CA GLY A 74 -14.89 20.19 -7.18
C GLY A 74 -15.47 18.80 -7.42
N ASN A 75 -15.85 18.50 -8.65
CA ASN A 75 -16.41 17.21 -8.99
C ASN A 75 -15.35 16.14 -8.92
N PHE A 76 -15.67 15.05 -8.20
CA PHE A 76 -14.81 13.89 -8.11
C PHE A 76 -15.01 13.01 -9.34
N GLU A 77 -13.90 12.65 -9.97
CA GLU A 77 -13.88 11.62 -11.00
C GLU A 77 -12.83 10.61 -10.63
N GLY A 78 -13.16 9.32 -10.77
CA GLY A 78 -12.22 8.27 -10.42
C GLY A 78 -12.59 6.95 -11.06
N THR A 79 -11.69 5.99 -10.94
CA THR A 79 -11.86 4.63 -11.47
C THR A 79 -11.64 3.63 -10.35
N LYS A 80 -12.54 2.67 -10.24
CA LYS A 80 -12.40 1.55 -9.34
C LYS A 80 -12.01 0.31 -10.15
N LEU A 81 -10.93 -0.35 -9.74
CA LEU A 81 -10.44 -1.58 -10.36
C LEU A 81 -10.35 -2.67 -9.29
N SER A 82 -10.57 -3.93 -9.71
CA SER A 82 -10.11 -5.02 -8.86
C SER A 82 -8.59 -5.01 -8.81
N LEU A 83 -8.00 -5.57 -7.77
CA LEU A 83 -6.55 -5.63 -7.67
C LEU A 83 -5.95 -6.41 -8.86
N LYS A 84 -6.63 -7.47 -9.29
CA LYS A 84 -6.20 -8.25 -10.45
C LYS A 84 -6.15 -7.41 -11.72
N GLU A 85 -7.20 -6.63 -12.00
CA GLU A 85 -7.24 -5.73 -13.15
C GLU A 85 -6.14 -4.67 -13.06
N PHE A 86 -5.93 -4.13 -11.87
CA PHE A 86 -4.89 -3.14 -11.65
C PHE A 86 -3.50 -3.69 -11.96
N VAL A 87 -3.17 -4.87 -11.45
CA VAL A 87 -1.88 -5.51 -11.69
C VAL A 87 -1.67 -5.78 -13.19
N GLU A 88 -2.72 -6.19 -13.89
CA GLU A 88 -2.63 -6.45 -15.34
C GLU A 88 -2.42 -5.18 -16.16
N LYS A 89 -3.02 -4.07 -15.76
CA LYS A 89 -2.98 -2.82 -16.54
C LYS A 89 -1.80 -1.91 -16.18
N TYR A 90 -1.32 -1.96 -14.95
CA TYR A 90 -0.38 -0.97 -14.42
C TYR A 90 0.90 -1.61 -13.88
N ASP A 91 1.33 -2.72 -14.48
CA ASP A 91 2.53 -3.46 -14.05
C ASP A 91 3.84 -2.68 -14.26
N GLU A 92 3.84 -1.67 -15.12
CA GLU A 92 5.01 -0.82 -15.37
C GLU A 92 5.03 0.45 -14.53
N TYR A 93 4.06 0.63 -13.63
CA TYR A 93 3.92 1.84 -12.84
C TYR A 93 4.39 1.62 -11.41
N PHE A 94 4.86 2.69 -10.78
CA PHE A 94 5.31 2.65 -9.40
C PHE A 94 4.25 3.25 -8.48
N PHE A 95 4.02 2.60 -7.35
CA PHE A 95 3.12 3.10 -6.33
C PHE A 95 3.94 3.61 -5.15
N GLU A 96 3.94 4.93 -4.94
CA GLU A 96 4.54 5.54 -3.77
C GLU A 96 3.51 5.56 -2.64
N ILE A 97 3.79 4.83 -1.57
CA ILE A 97 2.91 4.79 -0.40
C ILE A 97 3.21 6.01 0.46
N ILE A 98 2.21 6.82 0.71
CA ILE A 98 2.32 7.94 1.64
C ILE A 98 1.91 7.52 3.04
N ASP A 99 0.87 6.72 3.16
CA ASP A 99 0.40 6.26 4.46
C ASP A 99 -0.24 4.89 4.38
N GLU A 100 -0.25 4.20 5.52
CA GLU A 100 -0.90 2.91 5.68
C GLU A 100 -1.84 2.98 6.88
N MET A 101 -3.06 2.50 6.70
CA MET A 101 -4.09 2.52 7.72
C MET A 101 -4.60 1.11 7.94
N TYR A 102 -4.57 0.66 9.20
CA TYR A 102 -5.02 -0.68 9.57
C TYR A 102 -6.34 -0.60 10.32
N GLY A 103 -7.29 -1.38 9.87
CA GLY A 103 -8.56 -1.62 10.56
C GLY A 103 -8.71 -3.09 10.93
N TYR A 104 -9.94 -3.51 11.23
CA TYR A 104 -10.23 -4.90 11.53
C TYR A 104 -10.08 -5.75 10.26
N ASN A 105 -9.07 -6.62 10.24
CA ASN A 105 -8.72 -7.47 9.09
C ASN A 105 -8.60 -6.70 7.77
N GLN A 106 -8.14 -5.44 7.85
CA GLN A 106 -8.10 -4.59 6.68
C GLN A 106 -6.88 -3.67 6.75
N VAL A 107 -6.29 -3.43 5.59
CA VAL A 107 -5.28 -2.40 5.40
C VAL A 107 -5.63 -1.56 4.18
N GLU A 108 -5.39 -0.26 4.29
CA GLU A 108 -5.51 0.65 3.17
C GLU A 108 -4.19 1.39 2.99
N TYR A 109 -3.63 1.29 1.79
CA TYR A 109 -2.44 2.02 1.40
C TYR A 109 -2.85 3.19 0.53
N ILE A 110 -2.45 4.39 0.92
CA ILE A 110 -2.78 5.61 0.22
C ILE A 110 -1.50 6.22 -0.31
N GLY A 111 -1.53 6.71 -1.53
CA GLY A 111 -0.39 7.39 -2.11
C GLY A 111 -0.60 7.80 -3.54
N TYR A 112 0.44 7.70 -4.34
CA TYR A 112 0.43 8.16 -5.71
C TYR A 112 0.95 7.09 -6.65
N LEU A 113 0.26 6.96 -7.78
CA LEU A 113 0.72 6.13 -8.89
C LEU A 113 1.55 7.00 -9.82
N ASN A 114 2.79 6.60 -10.03
CA ASN A 114 3.75 7.30 -10.88
C ASN A 114 3.86 6.61 -12.22
N PHE A 115 3.70 7.38 -13.30
CA PHE A 115 3.89 6.89 -14.65
C PHE A 115 5.34 7.11 -15.07
N PRO A 116 6.09 6.08 -15.47
CA PRO A 116 7.45 6.25 -15.93
C PRO A 116 7.53 7.24 -17.09
N GLY A 117 8.42 8.24 -16.97
CA GLY A 117 8.64 9.24 -17.99
C GLY A 117 7.56 10.32 -18.11
N LYS A 118 6.61 10.37 -17.17
CA LYS A 118 5.57 11.41 -17.12
C LYS A 118 5.59 12.09 -15.77
N ASP A 119 5.31 13.39 -15.76
CA ASP A 119 5.24 14.17 -14.53
C ASP A 119 3.88 14.07 -13.83
N ASP A 120 2.93 13.34 -14.42
CA ASP A 120 1.59 13.20 -13.87
C ASP A 120 1.55 12.18 -12.76
N LEU A 121 0.99 12.57 -11.62
CA LEU A 121 0.73 11.69 -10.49
C LEU A 121 -0.79 11.50 -10.37
N ILE A 122 -1.20 10.26 -10.13
CA ILE A 122 -2.59 9.95 -9.83
C ILE A 122 -2.67 9.50 -8.38
N GLN A 123 -3.52 10.15 -7.61
CA GLN A 123 -3.78 9.69 -6.25
C GLN A 123 -4.41 8.30 -6.29
N MET A 124 -3.90 7.40 -5.47
CA MET A 124 -4.30 6.00 -5.46
C MET A 124 -4.56 5.51 -4.05
N SER A 125 -5.58 4.67 -3.93
CA SER A 125 -5.87 3.94 -2.70
C SER A 125 -5.97 2.46 -3.04
N LEU A 126 -5.27 1.62 -2.27
CA LEU A 126 -5.32 0.17 -2.38
C LEU A 126 -5.86 -0.39 -1.08
N SER A 127 -7.00 -1.09 -1.17
CA SER A 127 -7.66 -1.67 0.00
C SER A 127 -7.60 -3.19 -0.06
N LEU A 128 -7.16 -3.80 1.04
CA LEU A 128 -7.07 -5.25 1.18
C LEU A 128 -7.78 -5.70 2.44
N TYR A 129 -8.61 -6.75 2.32
CA TYR A 129 -9.11 -7.53 3.45
C TYR A 129 -8.32 -8.83 3.53
N PHE A 130 -7.82 -9.16 4.70
CA PHE A 130 -6.97 -10.34 4.86
C PHE A 130 -7.12 -10.92 6.27
N THR A 131 -6.98 -12.24 6.37
CA THR A 131 -7.05 -12.95 7.64
C THR A 131 -5.72 -13.56 8.04
N GLY A 132 -4.73 -13.51 7.16
CA GLY A 132 -3.39 -13.98 7.44
C GLY A 132 -2.49 -12.90 8.00
N ASP A 133 -1.20 -13.08 7.84
CA ASP A 133 -0.19 -12.19 8.38
C ASP A 133 0.33 -11.21 7.33
N VAL A 134 0.88 -10.09 7.80
CA VAL A 134 1.77 -9.25 7.00
C VAL A 134 3.18 -9.72 7.26
N VAL A 135 3.81 -10.26 6.23
CA VAL A 135 5.15 -10.86 6.34
C VAL A 135 6.19 -9.91 5.76
N TYR A 136 7.12 -9.49 6.59
CA TYR A 136 8.23 -8.62 6.18
C TYR A 136 9.45 -9.51 5.91
N GLU A 137 9.93 -9.49 4.67
CA GLU A 137 11.12 -10.23 4.26
C GLU A 137 12.27 -9.24 4.07
N THR A 138 13.16 -9.17 5.05
CA THR A 138 14.26 -8.21 5.04
C THR A 138 15.57 -8.90 4.66
N GLU A 139 16.49 -8.13 4.08
CA GLU A 139 17.82 -8.57 3.69
C GLU A 139 18.86 -8.31 4.79
N GLU A 140 18.48 -8.47 6.02
CA GLU A 140 19.40 -8.32 7.14
C GLU A 140 20.23 -9.59 7.41
#